data_6d31523604fe3a44ffee5c45015d78b1
#
_entry.id   6d31523604fe3a44ffee5c45015d78b1
#
_cell.length_a   1.000
_cell.length_b   1.000
_cell.length_c   1.000
_cell.angle_alpha   90.00
_cell.angle_beta   90.00
_cell.angle_gamma   90.00
#
_symmetry.space_group_name_H-M   'P 1'
#
loop_
_entity.id
_entity.type
_entity.pdbx_description
1 polymer ?
#
loop_
_entity_poly.entity_id
_entity_poly.type
_entity_poly.pdbx_seq_one_letter_code
_entity_poly.pdbx_strand_id
1 'polypeptide(L)'
;MTNLFSKLFSKESKLKKSGLLDKKSDVHSHILYGVDDGVQQLEESLQILRELENLGIENLWCTPHIMEDIPNQTNFLQERFLQLKESYKGKIQLHLAAEYMIDNVFNERLSNKDLLPHGELKNHLLVETSYFNPPLNLEETLQEIYSIGYYPLLAHPERYAYMEDNDYIRLKANGVKFQLNLLSLKGMYGKTAQKKAEWLLSKNYYDQVGSDIHSIHQIHALKDLLK
;
A
#
# COMPACT_ATOMS: atom_id res chain seq x y z
N MET A 1 22.50 -10.51 -26.27
CA MET A 1 21.88 -11.08 -25.06
C MET A 1 22.23 -10.17 -23.89
N THR A 2 21.50 -9.08 -23.72
CA THR A 2 21.68 -8.17 -22.59
C THR A 2 21.10 -8.81 -21.34
N ASN A 3 22.00 -9.09 -20.46
CA ASN A 3 21.90 -9.92 -19.28
C ASN A 3 20.70 -9.57 -18.40
N LEU A 4 19.66 -10.44 -18.36
CA LEU A 4 18.49 -10.32 -17.49
C LEU A 4 18.92 -10.21 -16.02
N PHE A 5 20.03 -10.86 -15.65
CA PHE A 5 20.63 -10.81 -14.32
C PHE A 5 21.19 -9.42 -13.96
N SER A 6 21.79 -8.69 -14.89
CA SER A 6 22.32 -7.34 -14.58
C SER A 6 21.21 -6.33 -14.32
N LYS A 7 20.01 -6.52 -14.90
CA LYS A 7 18.83 -5.67 -14.65
C LYS A 7 18.18 -5.97 -13.29
N LEU A 8 18.14 -7.22 -12.86
CA LEU A 8 17.64 -7.58 -11.51
C LEU A 8 18.55 -6.99 -10.42
N PHE A 9 19.86 -7.18 -10.50
CA PHE A 9 20.83 -6.60 -9.55
C PHE A 9 20.74 -5.06 -9.47
N SER A 10 20.37 -4.38 -10.58
CA SER A 10 20.20 -2.92 -10.57
C SER A 10 18.93 -2.45 -9.82
N LYS A 11 17.87 -3.26 -9.78
CA LYS A 11 16.57 -2.92 -9.15
C LYS A 11 16.65 -3.09 -7.64
N GLU A 12 17.12 -4.23 -7.17
CA GLU A 12 17.35 -4.50 -5.75
C GLU A 12 18.36 -3.50 -5.16
N SER A 13 19.41 -3.17 -5.91
CA SER A 13 20.37 -2.15 -5.50
C SER A 13 19.74 -0.75 -5.39
N LYS A 14 18.82 -0.38 -6.29
CA LYS A 14 18.13 0.91 -6.21
C LYS A 14 17.14 0.96 -5.04
N LEU A 15 16.38 -0.11 -4.81
CA LEU A 15 15.46 -0.21 -3.68
C LEU A 15 16.22 -0.13 -2.35
N LYS A 16 17.33 -0.87 -2.20
CA LYS A 16 18.18 -0.79 -1.01
C LYS A 16 18.81 0.61 -0.83
N LYS A 17 19.25 1.24 -1.91
CA LYS A 17 19.82 2.61 -1.85
C LYS A 17 18.80 3.70 -1.59
N SER A 18 17.52 3.46 -1.83
CA SER A 18 16.46 4.45 -1.58
C SER A 18 16.20 4.71 -0.10
N GLY A 19 16.64 3.81 0.81
CA GLY A 19 16.34 3.87 2.24
C GLY A 19 14.89 3.49 2.60
N LEU A 20 14.06 3.15 1.60
CA LEU A 20 12.65 2.83 1.83
C LEU A 20 12.44 1.59 2.72
N LEU A 21 13.41 0.64 2.67
CA LEU A 21 13.35 -0.58 3.48
C LEU A 21 13.96 -0.41 4.89
N ASP A 22 14.65 0.70 5.17
CA ASP A 22 15.39 0.88 6.43
C ASP A 22 14.46 0.91 7.65
N LYS A 23 13.20 1.31 7.46
CA LYS A 23 12.19 1.33 8.51
C LYS A 23 11.64 -0.06 8.88
N LYS A 24 11.97 -1.09 8.11
CA LYS A 24 11.44 -2.44 8.27
C LYS A 24 9.92 -2.48 8.43
N SER A 25 9.25 -1.63 7.70
CA SER A 25 7.81 -1.41 7.78
C SER A 25 7.15 -1.81 6.48
N ASP A 26 6.08 -2.59 6.57
CA ASP A 26 5.14 -2.84 5.51
C ASP A 26 3.90 -1.99 5.74
N VAL A 27 3.71 -0.96 4.90
CA VAL A 27 2.67 0.05 5.16
C VAL A 27 1.35 -0.26 4.45
N HIS A 28 1.26 -1.38 3.72
CA HIS A 28 0.09 -1.72 2.93
C HIS A 28 -0.05 -3.24 2.80
N SER A 29 -1.08 -3.81 3.41
CA SER A 29 -1.38 -5.24 3.34
C SER A 29 -2.84 -5.56 3.57
N HIS A 30 -3.35 -6.61 2.91
CA HIS A 30 -4.71 -7.14 3.05
C HIS A 30 -4.73 -8.44 3.83
N ILE A 31 -3.98 -8.46 4.95
CA ILE A 31 -3.89 -9.63 5.82
C ILE A 31 -4.94 -9.67 6.93
N LEU A 32 -5.78 -8.63 7.07
CA LEU A 32 -6.89 -8.65 8.01
C LEU A 32 -7.97 -9.58 7.48
N TYR A 33 -8.10 -10.76 8.09
CA TYR A 33 -8.86 -11.86 7.53
C TYR A 33 -10.38 -11.60 7.44
N GLY A 34 -11.00 -12.05 6.33
CA GLY A 34 -12.44 -12.09 6.14
C GLY A 34 -13.13 -10.73 6.09
N VAL A 35 -12.44 -9.68 5.60
CA VAL A 35 -12.98 -8.32 5.53
C VAL A 35 -13.00 -7.75 4.11
N ASP A 36 -12.14 -8.22 3.22
CA ASP A 36 -12.03 -7.79 1.82
C ASP A 36 -11.62 -8.96 0.91
N ASP A 37 -11.07 -8.67 -0.27
CA ASP A 37 -10.58 -9.66 -1.24
C ASP A 37 -9.18 -10.22 -0.88
N GLY A 38 -8.60 -9.79 0.24
CA GLY A 38 -7.36 -10.33 0.79
C GLY A 38 -7.55 -11.68 1.50
N VAL A 39 -6.85 -11.86 2.60
CA VAL A 39 -6.85 -13.10 3.38
C VAL A 39 -8.22 -13.41 3.98
N GLN A 40 -8.71 -14.64 3.81
CA GLN A 40 -10.04 -15.03 4.28
C GLN A 40 -10.03 -15.75 5.65
N GLN A 41 -8.90 -16.34 6.04
CA GLN A 41 -8.82 -17.17 7.25
C GLN A 41 -7.75 -16.63 8.21
N LEU A 42 -8.05 -16.66 9.50
CA LEU A 42 -7.13 -16.22 10.56
C LEU A 42 -5.78 -16.96 10.49
N GLU A 43 -5.83 -18.26 10.24
CA GLU A 43 -4.63 -19.11 10.17
C GLU A 43 -3.67 -18.67 9.08
N GLU A 44 -4.20 -18.25 7.92
CA GLU A 44 -3.39 -17.71 6.82
C GLU A 44 -2.77 -16.37 7.19
N SER A 45 -3.52 -15.46 7.84
CA SER A 45 -2.99 -14.19 8.36
C SER A 45 -1.81 -14.45 9.31
N LEU A 46 -1.97 -15.37 10.25
CA LEU A 46 -0.93 -15.75 11.20
C LEU A 46 0.29 -16.39 10.51
N GLN A 47 0.07 -17.16 9.44
CA GLN A 47 1.16 -17.73 8.66
C GLN A 47 1.93 -16.64 7.91
N ILE A 48 1.24 -15.71 7.24
CA ILE A 48 1.86 -14.57 6.55
C ILE A 48 2.67 -13.73 7.53
N LEU A 49 2.13 -13.42 8.70
CA LEU A 49 2.83 -12.65 9.73
C LEU A 49 4.14 -13.31 10.16
N ARG A 50 4.15 -14.64 10.37
CA ARG A 50 5.38 -15.39 10.70
C ARG A 50 6.42 -15.29 9.58
N GLU A 51 5.99 -15.37 8.33
CA GLU A 51 6.89 -15.27 7.19
C GLU A 51 7.46 -13.85 7.03
N LEU A 52 6.65 -12.82 7.23
CA LEU A 52 7.10 -11.41 7.20
C LEU A 52 8.07 -11.11 8.37
N GLU A 53 7.82 -11.65 9.56
CA GLU A 53 8.73 -11.55 10.70
C GLU A 53 10.10 -12.18 10.36
N ASN A 54 10.11 -13.36 9.71
CA ASN A 54 11.33 -14.02 9.26
C ASN A 54 12.08 -13.21 8.18
N LEU A 55 11.40 -12.34 7.45
CA LEU A 55 11.98 -11.41 6.48
C LEU A 55 12.47 -10.10 7.11
N GLY A 56 12.29 -9.94 8.42
CA GLY A 56 12.78 -8.78 9.16
C GLY A 56 11.81 -7.60 9.21
N ILE A 57 10.54 -7.79 8.87
CA ILE A 57 9.51 -6.75 9.05
C ILE A 57 9.25 -6.60 10.56
N GLU A 58 9.28 -5.36 11.03
CA GLU A 58 9.05 -4.99 12.43
C GLU A 58 7.72 -4.28 12.65
N ASN A 59 7.21 -3.58 11.63
CA ASN A 59 5.92 -2.89 11.66
C ASN A 59 5.08 -3.27 10.45
N LEU A 60 3.79 -3.52 10.65
CA LEU A 60 2.87 -3.86 9.57
C LEU A 60 1.53 -3.17 9.76
N TRP A 61 1.06 -2.53 8.69
CA TRP A 61 -0.27 -1.96 8.61
C TRP A 61 -1.22 -2.90 7.87
N CYS A 62 -2.28 -3.34 8.57
CA CYS A 62 -3.46 -3.90 7.93
C CYS A 62 -4.24 -2.74 7.33
N THR A 63 -4.42 -2.73 6.03
CA THR A 63 -5.09 -1.67 5.27
C THR A 63 -6.23 -2.24 4.41
N PRO A 64 -7.25 -2.85 5.02
CA PRO A 64 -8.35 -3.42 4.26
C PRO A 64 -9.05 -2.35 3.43
N HIS A 65 -9.62 -2.78 2.31
CA HIS A 65 -10.40 -1.91 1.44
C HIS A 65 -11.62 -1.32 2.13
N ILE A 66 -11.86 -0.04 1.85
CA ILE A 66 -13.15 0.65 2.06
C ILE A 66 -13.54 1.30 0.73
N MET A 67 -14.55 0.73 0.08
CA MET A 67 -15.05 1.15 -1.23
C MET A 67 -16.53 0.78 -1.41
N GLU A 68 -17.18 1.24 -2.47
CA GLU A 68 -18.60 0.96 -2.73
C GLU A 68 -18.93 -0.54 -2.72
N ASP A 69 -18.09 -1.36 -3.33
CA ASP A 69 -18.28 -2.82 -3.37
C ASP A 69 -17.92 -3.52 -2.06
N ILE A 70 -17.11 -2.89 -1.21
CA ILE A 70 -16.65 -3.39 0.09
C ILE A 70 -16.80 -2.27 1.13
N PRO A 71 -18.03 -1.91 1.53
CA PRO A 71 -18.30 -0.76 2.39
C PRO A 71 -18.06 -1.07 3.88
N ASN A 72 -16.88 -1.58 4.19
CA ASN A 72 -16.49 -1.95 5.54
C ASN A 72 -16.75 -0.85 6.56
N GLN A 73 -17.33 -1.20 7.70
CA GLN A 73 -17.54 -0.27 8.80
C GLN A 73 -16.34 -0.21 9.73
N THR A 74 -16.00 0.98 10.20
CA THR A 74 -14.81 1.23 11.04
C THR A 74 -14.79 0.36 12.30
N ASN A 75 -15.92 0.23 13.00
CA ASN A 75 -16.04 -0.60 14.20
C ASN A 75 -15.81 -2.09 13.89
N PHE A 76 -16.35 -2.60 12.78
CA PHE A 76 -16.15 -3.99 12.36
C PHE A 76 -14.67 -4.27 12.08
N LEU A 77 -13.99 -3.37 11.38
CA LEU A 77 -12.55 -3.51 11.12
C LEU A 77 -11.73 -3.46 12.41
N GLN A 78 -12.08 -2.58 13.34
CA GLN A 78 -11.43 -2.49 14.65
C GLN A 78 -11.59 -3.77 15.47
N GLU A 79 -12.79 -4.33 15.54
CA GLU A 79 -13.06 -5.60 16.22
C GLU A 79 -12.25 -6.75 15.61
N ARG A 80 -12.26 -6.86 14.28
CA ARG A 80 -11.50 -7.88 13.55
C ARG A 80 -9.98 -7.73 13.76
N PHE A 81 -9.49 -6.50 13.77
CA PHE A 81 -8.09 -6.20 14.05
C PHE A 81 -7.68 -6.60 15.48
N LEU A 82 -8.52 -6.34 16.47
CA LEU A 82 -8.26 -6.77 17.85
C LEU A 82 -8.15 -8.30 17.93
N GLN A 83 -9.05 -9.05 17.28
CA GLN A 83 -9.00 -10.51 17.22
C GLN A 83 -7.68 -11.03 16.60
N LEU A 84 -7.25 -10.42 15.49
CA LEU A 84 -5.96 -10.76 14.87
C LEU A 84 -4.80 -10.47 15.81
N LYS A 85 -4.79 -9.28 16.44
CA LYS A 85 -3.75 -8.85 17.37
C LYS A 85 -3.65 -9.74 18.61
N GLU A 86 -4.78 -10.17 19.15
CA GLU A 86 -4.84 -11.10 20.28
C GLU A 86 -4.34 -12.50 19.91
N SER A 87 -4.56 -12.94 18.68
CA SER A 87 -4.14 -14.25 18.18
C SER A 87 -2.66 -14.30 17.80
N TYR A 88 -2.09 -13.18 17.34
CA TYR A 88 -0.69 -13.09 16.95
C TYR A 88 0.23 -12.96 18.17
N LYS A 89 1.22 -13.86 18.28
CA LYS A 89 2.17 -13.91 19.40
C LYS A 89 3.62 -13.62 18.99
N GLY A 90 3.82 -13.13 17.76
CA GLY A 90 5.14 -12.75 17.26
C GLY A 90 5.53 -11.31 17.63
N LYS A 91 6.55 -10.78 16.96
CA LYS A 91 7.22 -9.52 17.32
C LYS A 91 6.80 -8.33 16.46
N ILE A 92 6.12 -8.56 15.32
CA ILE A 92 5.67 -7.47 14.45
C ILE A 92 4.66 -6.60 15.20
N GLN A 93 4.90 -5.30 15.21
CA GLN A 93 3.91 -4.34 15.70
C GLN A 93 2.82 -4.18 14.64
N LEU A 94 1.58 -4.56 14.99
CA LEU A 94 0.45 -4.47 14.10
C LEU A 94 -0.28 -3.15 14.28
N HIS A 95 -0.65 -2.54 13.15
CA HIS A 95 -1.38 -1.30 13.05
C HIS A 95 -2.60 -1.49 12.14
N LEU A 96 -3.67 -0.72 12.38
CA LEU A 96 -4.84 -0.67 11.53
C LEU A 96 -4.93 0.68 10.86
N ALA A 97 -5.14 0.68 9.56
CA ALA A 97 -5.56 1.80 8.74
C ALA A 97 -6.57 1.27 7.71
N ALA A 98 -6.88 2.03 6.67
CA ALA A 98 -7.68 1.53 5.55
C ALA A 98 -7.08 2.01 4.23
N GLU A 99 -7.24 1.21 3.18
CA GLU A 99 -7.10 1.66 1.80
C GLU A 99 -8.45 2.08 1.27
N TYR A 100 -8.56 3.36 0.92
CA TYR A 100 -9.81 3.96 0.44
C TYR A 100 -9.79 4.07 -1.07
N MET A 101 -10.77 3.48 -1.75
CA MET A 101 -11.06 3.86 -3.14
C MET A 101 -11.63 5.27 -3.15
N ILE A 102 -11.12 6.15 -4.00
CA ILE A 102 -11.72 7.48 -4.22
C ILE A 102 -13.03 7.30 -4.98
N ASP A 103 -14.11 7.12 -4.23
CA ASP A 103 -15.49 6.90 -4.67
C ASP A 103 -16.49 7.65 -3.77
N ASN A 104 -17.79 7.37 -3.90
CA ASN A 104 -18.82 8.04 -3.09
C ASN A 104 -18.74 7.65 -1.61
N VAL A 105 -18.38 6.40 -1.29
CA VAL A 105 -18.20 5.94 0.10
C VAL A 105 -17.06 6.70 0.77
N PHE A 106 -15.95 6.90 0.06
CA PHE A 106 -14.86 7.70 0.58
C PHE A 106 -15.26 9.15 0.82
N ASN A 107 -15.96 9.78 -0.12
CA ASN A 107 -16.43 11.16 0.03
C ASN A 107 -17.36 11.31 1.23
N GLU A 108 -18.27 10.36 1.46
CA GLU A 108 -19.12 10.33 2.65
C GLU A 108 -18.31 10.24 3.94
N ARG A 109 -17.35 9.30 4.01
CA ARG A 109 -16.49 9.13 5.18
C ARG A 109 -15.60 10.32 5.45
N LEU A 110 -15.06 10.94 4.40
CA LEU A 110 -14.27 12.15 4.49
C LEU A 110 -15.09 13.29 5.13
N SER A 111 -16.32 13.48 4.66
CA SER A 111 -17.25 14.48 5.20
C SER A 111 -17.64 14.21 6.66
N ASN A 112 -17.86 12.93 7.01
CA ASN A 112 -18.23 12.51 8.37
C ASN A 112 -17.03 12.37 9.31
N LYS A 113 -15.80 12.48 8.81
CA LYS A 113 -14.54 12.23 9.52
C LYS A 113 -14.47 10.81 10.14
N ASP A 114 -15.13 9.83 9.51
CA ASP A 114 -15.07 8.43 9.88
C ASP A 114 -13.93 7.75 9.12
N LEU A 115 -12.69 7.97 9.58
CA LEU A 115 -11.48 7.61 8.87
C LEU A 115 -10.55 6.76 9.75
N LEU A 116 -9.86 5.81 9.12
CA LEU A 116 -8.77 5.03 9.69
C LEU A 116 -7.44 5.49 9.07
N PRO A 117 -6.81 6.53 9.66
CA PRO A 117 -5.61 7.12 9.11
C PRO A 117 -4.38 6.23 9.32
N HIS A 118 -3.42 6.39 8.42
CA HIS A 118 -2.15 5.68 8.36
C HIS A 118 -1.01 6.49 9.00
N GLY A 119 0.06 5.76 9.39
CA GLY A 119 1.29 6.33 9.89
C GLY A 119 1.32 6.55 11.39
N GLU A 120 2.50 6.80 11.92
CA GLU A 120 2.72 6.98 13.36
C GLU A 120 1.92 8.15 13.94
N LEU A 121 1.81 9.25 13.19
CA LEU A 121 1.05 10.43 13.59
C LEU A 121 -0.43 10.34 13.21
N LYS A 122 -0.86 9.22 12.59
CA LYS A 122 -2.23 9.02 12.10
C LYS A 122 -2.75 10.20 11.27
N ASN A 123 -1.92 10.70 10.37
CA ASN A 123 -2.21 11.89 9.57
C ASN A 123 -2.14 11.66 8.06
N HIS A 124 -1.95 10.42 7.59
CA HIS A 124 -2.02 10.07 6.19
C HIS A 124 -3.29 9.28 5.91
N LEU A 125 -3.88 9.47 4.74
CA LEU A 125 -4.92 8.60 4.23
C LEU A 125 -4.37 7.84 3.04
N LEU A 126 -4.33 6.51 3.12
CA LEU A 126 -3.98 5.65 2.01
C LEU A 126 -5.18 5.60 1.08
N VAL A 127 -5.00 6.11 -0.14
CA VAL A 127 -6.06 6.22 -1.12
C VAL A 127 -5.64 5.58 -2.43
N GLU A 128 -6.60 4.94 -3.10
CA GLU A 128 -6.42 4.39 -4.44
C GLU A 128 -7.50 4.89 -5.42
N THR A 129 -7.28 4.63 -6.70
CA THR A 129 -8.22 4.94 -7.78
C THR A 129 -8.42 3.72 -8.68
N SER A 130 -9.39 3.79 -9.59
CA SER A 130 -9.48 2.81 -10.68
C SER A 130 -8.15 2.73 -11.44
N TYR A 131 -7.76 1.54 -11.84
CA TYR A 131 -6.50 1.30 -12.58
C TYR A 131 -6.52 1.84 -14.01
N PHE A 132 -7.70 2.01 -14.60
CA PHE A 132 -7.86 2.33 -16.03
C PHE A 132 -8.29 3.77 -16.29
N ASN A 133 -9.09 4.36 -15.40
CA ASN A 133 -9.63 5.69 -15.58
C ASN A 133 -9.47 6.51 -14.30
N PRO A 134 -9.03 7.78 -14.40
CA PRO A 134 -8.99 8.66 -13.24
C PRO A 134 -10.42 8.95 -12.76
N PRO A 135 -10.63 9.13 -11.43
CA PRO A 135 -11.87 9.75 -10.96
C PRO A 135 -11.98 11.17 -11.50
N LEU A 136 -13.22 11.62 -11.73
CA LEU A 136 -13.47 12.94 -12.37
C LEU A 136 -12.86 14.11 -11.58
N ASN A 137 -12.75 13.97 -10.27
CA ASN A 137 -12.35 15.03 -9.34
C ASN A 137 -11.14 14.62 -8.47
N LEU A 138 -10.20 13.85 -9.02
CA LEU A 138 -9.03 13.35 -8.26
C LEU A 138 -8.29 14.47 -7.52
N GLU A 139 -7.96 15.55 -8.21
CA GLU A 139 -7.18 16.64 -7.61
C GLU A 139 -7.97 17.38 -6.54
N GLU A 140 -9.25 17.63 -6.77
CA GLU A 140 -10.15 18.25 -5.79
C GLU A 140 -10.25 17.38 -4.52
N THR A 141 -10.43 16.08 -4.67
CA THR A 141 -10.49 15.15 -3.52
C THR A 141 -9.16 15.13 -2.75
N LEU A 142 -8.02 15.12 -3.44
CA LEU A 142 -6.72 15.20 -2.77
C LEU A 142 -6.55 16.54 -2.01
N GLN A 143 -7.06 17.65 -2.55
CA GLN A 143 -7.07 18.94 -1.85
C GLN A 143 -8.00 18.94 -0.63
N GLU A 144 -9.15 18.27 -0.73
CA GLU A 144 -10.08 18.13 0.39
C GLU A 144 -9.44 17.37 1.55
N ILE A 145 -8.70 16.29 1.28
CA ILE A 145 -7.91 15.57 2.30
C ILE A 145 -6.99 16.53 3.06
N TYR A 146 -6.28 17.42 2.37
CA TYR A 146 -5.44 18.44 3.03
C TYR A 146 -6.27 19.42 3.87
N SER A 147 -7.42 19.84 3.35
CA SER A 147 -8.25 20.84 4.03
C SER A 147 -8.76 20.41 5.39
N ILE A 148 -8.93 19.10 5.60
CA ILE A 148 -9.35 18.51 6.89
C ILE A 148 -8.20 18.05 7.77
N GLY A 149 -6.94 18.37 7.39
CA GLY A 149 -5.75 18.14 8.21
C GLY A 149 -5.04 16.81 8.00
N TYR A 150 -5.37 16.07 6.92
CA TYR A 150 -4.68 14.85 6.54
C TYR A 150 -3.77 15.07 5.33
N TYR A 151 -2.91 14.07 5.06
CA TYR A 151 -2.05 14.03 3.89
C TYR A 151 -2.39 12.83 3.01
N PRO A 152 -2.64 13.00 1.70
CA PRO A 152 -2.89 11.86 0.83
C PRO A 152 -1.62 11.05 0.63
N LEU A 153 -1.73 9.73 0.83
CA LEU A 153 -0.74 8.72 0.47
C LEU A 153 -1.35 7.88 -0.66
N LEU A 154 -0.92 8.16 -1.89
CA LEU A 154 -1.44 7.45 -3.06
C LEU A 154 -0.83 6.05 -3.12
N ALA A 155 -1.68 5.03 -3.04
CA ALA A 155 -1.30 3.63 -3.13
C ALA A 155 -0.81 3.30 -4.54
N HIS A 156 0.26 2.54 -4.64
CA HIS A 156 0.77 1.93 -5.87
C HIS A 156 0.53 2.74 -7.17
N PRO A 157 0.95 4.03 -7.24
CA PRO A 157 0.67 4.89 -8.39
C PRO A 157 1.18 4.33 -9.72
N GLU A 158 2.14 3.42 -9.68
CA GLU A 158 2.67 2.72 -10.84
C GLU A 158 1.66 1.79 -11.53
N ARG A 159 0.57 1.40 -10.83
CA ARG A 159 -0.47 0.50 -11.38
C ARG A 159 -1.51 1.23 -12.22
N TYR A 160 -1.61 2.56 -12.10
CA TYR A 160 -2.60 3.33 -12.84
C TYR A 160 -2.19 3.50 -14.30
N ALA A 161 -2.95 2.85 -15.21
CA ALA A 161 -2.65 2.83 -16.64
C ALA A 161 -2.72 4.23 -17.27
N TYR A 162 -3.62 5.07 -16.79
CA TYR A 162 -3.88 6.41 -17.30
C TYR A 162 -2.85 7.46 -16.90
N MET A 163 -2.06 7.22 -15.83
CA MET A 163 -1.07 8.21 -15.37
C MET A 163 0.16 8.23 -16.26
N GLU A 164 0.55 9.42 -16.66
CA GLU A 164 1.77 9.71 -17.41
C GLU A 164 2.80 10.44 -16.53
N ASP A 165 4.02 10.59 -17.01
CA ASP A 165 5.12 11.21 -16.27
C ASP A 165 4.76 12.57 -15.66
N ASN A 166 4.02 13.40 -16.41
CA ASN A 166 3.60 14.73 -15.95
C ASN A 166 2.57 14.68 -14.80
N ASP A 167 1.75 13.65 -14.73
CA ASP A 167 0.79 13.48 -13.63
C ASP A 167 1.52 13.23 -12.33
N TYR A 168 2.51 12.34 -12.33
CA TYR A 168 3.34 12.08 -11.14
C TYR A 168 4.10 13.33 -10.69
N ILE A 169 4.69 14.07 -11.63
CA ILE A 169 5.40 15.33 -11.34
C ILE A 169 4.45 16.33 -10.67
N ARG A 170 3.23 16.51 -11.21
CA ARG A 170 2.22 17.42 -10.69
C ARG A 170 1.75 17.02 -9.29
N LEU A 171 1.44 15.73 -9.09
CA LEU A 171 1.01 15.22 -7.79
C LEU A 171 2.10 15.38 -6.74
N LYS A 172 3.36 15.10 -7.07
CA LYS A 172 4.49 15.32 -6.16
C LYS A 172 4.70 16.81 -5.84
N ALA A 173 4.56 17.69 -6.81
CA ALA A 173 4.64 19.14 -6.60
C ALA A 173 3.52 19.65 -5.66
N ASN A 174 2.35 19.01 -5.69
CA ASN A 174 1.23 19.28 -4.78
C ASN A 174 1.35 18.58 -3.42
N GLY A 175 2.50 17.94 -3.14
CA GLY A 175 2.79 17.32 -1.84
C GLY A 175 2.23 15.92 -1.64
N VAL A 176 1.55 15.33 -2.64
CA VAL A 176 1.02 13.96 -2.56
C VAL A 176 2.15 12.97 -2.33
N LYS A 177 1.98 12.11 -1.34
CA LYS A 177 2.92 11.03 -1.03
C LYS A 177 2.59 9.79 -1.83
N PHE A 178 3.63 9.03 -2.21
CA PHE A 178 3.46 7.81 -3.01
C PHE A 178 3.95 6.58 -2.23
N GLN A 179 3.13 5.52 -2.27
CA GLN A 179 3.50 4.21 -1.74
C GLN A 179 3.84 3.28 -2.90
N LEU A 180 5.05 2.73 -2.89
CA LEU A 180 5.49 1.68 -3.83
C LEU A 180 4.88 0.34 -3.44
N ASN A 181 4.23 -0.36 -4.38
CA ASN A 181 3.96 -1.78 -4.21
C ASN A 181 5.20 -2.60 -4.59
N LEU A 182 5.74 -3.34 -3.62
CA LEU A 182 6.96 -4.13 -3.82
C LEU A 182 6.81 -5.17 -4.93
N LEU A 183 5.65 -5.77 -5.08
CA LEU A 183 5.37 -6.81 -6.09
C LEU A 183 5.33 -6.23 -7.52
N SER A 184 5.12 -4.93 -7.68
CA SER A 184 5.26 -4.25 -8.98
C SER A 184 6.66 -4.37 -9.54
N LEU A 185 7.70 -4.30 -8.70
CA LEU A 185 9.09 -4.47 -9.12
C LEU A 185 9.40 -5.88 -9.65
N LYS A 186 8.63 -6.89 -9.20
CA LYS A 186 8.71 -8.27 -9.71
C LYS A 186 7.89 -8.49 -10.99
N GLY A 187 7.10 -7.49 -11.41
CA GLY A 187 6.27 -7.54 -12.60
C GLY A 187 4.97 -8.33 -12.40
N MET A 188 4.53 -8.55 -11.17
CA MET A 188 3.28 -9.27 -10.87
C MET A 188 2.05 -8.56 -11.45
N TYR A 189 2.09 -7.24 -11.59
CA TYR A 189 1.02 -6.42 -12.18
C TYR A 189 1.30 -6.02 -13.63
N GLY A 190 2.15 -6.80 -14.31
CA GLY A 190 2.49 -6.60 -15.71
C GLY A 190 3.70 -5.68 -15.96
N LYS A 191 4.18 -5.71 -17.21
CA LYS A 191 5.42 -5.00 -17.60
C LYS A 191 5.28 -3.48 -17.53
N THR A 192 4.09 -2.93 -17.75
CA THR A 192 3.85 -1.48 -17.69
C THR A 192 3.98 -0.98 -16.27
N ALA A 193 3.30 -1.59 -15.31
CA ALA A 193 3.42 -1.25 -13.89
C ALA A 193 4.87 -1.39 -13.41
N GLN A 194 5.56 -2.47 -13.81
CA GLN A 194 6.96 -2.67 -13.46
C GLN A 194 7.87 -1.53 -13.97
N LYS A 195 7.70 -1.11 -15.23
CA LYS A 195 8.50 0.00 -15.80
C LYS A 195 8.23 1.32 -15.08
N LYS A 196 6.95 1.62 -14.80
CA LYS A 196 6.55 2.80 -14.04
C LYS A 196 7.14 2.77 -12.62
N ALA A 197 7.08 1.62 -11.92
CA ALA A 197 7.68 1.46 -10.60
C ALA A 197 9.20 1.73 -10.62
N GLU A 198 9.93 1.18 -11.60
CA GLU A 198 11.36 1.40 -11.77
C GLU A 198 11.70 2.87 -12.07
N TRP A 199 10.87 3.53 -12.86
CA TRP A 199 11.04 4.94 -13.21
C TRP A 199 10.79 5.83 -11.98
N LEU A 200 9.66 5.66 -11.28
CA LEU A 200 9.33 6.40 -10.05
C LEU A 200 10.40 6.21 -8.97
N LEU A 201 10.89 4.98 -8.78
CA LEU A 201 11.97 4.68 -7.86
C LEU A 201 13.28 5.41 -8.27
N SER A 202 13.57 5.48 -9.57
CA SER A 202 14.75 6.19 -10.08
C SER A 202 14.71 7.71 -9.89
N LYS A 203 13.49 8.26 -9.72
CA LYS A 203 13.24 9.68 -9.45
C LYS A 203 13.15 9.98 -7.96
N ASN A 204 13.25 8.98 -7.08
CA ASN A 204 13.02 9.10 -5.63
C ASN A 204 11.63 9.69 -5.30
N TYR A 205 10.61 9.27 -6.05
CA TYR A 205 9.25 9.77 -5.87
C TYR A 205 8.45 9.01 -4.81
N TYR A 206 8.89 7.81 -4.44
CA TYR A 206 8.25 7.05 -3.37
C TYR A 206 8.65 7.54 -1.98
N ASP A 207 7.68 7.61 -1.09
CA ASP A 207 7.83 8.01 0.31
C ASP A 207 7.70 6.80 1.25
N GLN A 208 6.96 5.76 0.83
CA GLN A 208 6.67 4.57 1.61
C GLN A 208 6.71 3.32 0.72
N VAL A 209 6.82 2.16 1.34
CA VAL A 209 6.70 0.87 0.65
C VAL A 209 5.69 -0.03 1.35
N GLY A 210 4.92 -0.79 0.56
CA GLY A 210 4.02 -1.82 1.04
C GLY A 210 4.08 -3.05 0.17
N SER A 211 3.73 -4.19 0.74
CA SER A 211 3.65 -5.45 -0.02
C SER A 211 2.38 -5.55 -0.84
N ASP A 212 1.31 -4.95 -0.33
CA ASP A 212 -0.04 -5.13 -0.88
C ASP A 212 -0.39 -6.62 -0.98
N ILE A 213 -0.01 -7.38 0.05
CA ILE A 213 -0.14 -8.82 0.08
C ILE A 213 -1.57 -9.25 0.40
N HIS A 214 -2.15 -10.10 -0.46
CA HIS A 214 -3.49 -10.64 -0.34
C HIS A 214 -3.53 -12.14 -0.01
N SER A 215 -2.40 -12.84 -0.14
CA SER A 215 -2.32 -14.28 0.13
C SER A 215 -0.91 -14.73 0.43
N ILE A 216 -0.80 -15.91 1.06
CA ILE A 216 0.49 -16.55 1.37
C ILE A 216 1.33 -16.84 0.11
N HIS A 217 0.69 -17.04 -1.05
CA HIS A 217 1.40 -17.32 -2.31
C HIS A 217 2.30 -16.18 -2.77
N GLN A 218 1.99 -14.94 -2.39
CA GLN A 218 2.78 -13.76 -2.76
C GLN A 218 4.08 -13.62 -1.94
N ILE A 219 4.20 -14.31 -0.81
CA ILE A 219 5.38 -14.28 0.07
C ILE A 219 6.66 -14.68 -0.67
N HIS A 220 6.60 -15.66 -1.58
CA HIS A 220 7.79 -16.09 -2.31
C HIS A 220 8.40 -14.96 -3.14
N ALA A 221 7.56 -14.14 -3.78
CA ALA A 221 8.03 -12.99 -4.55
C ALA A 221 8.64 -11.90 -3.67
N LEU A 222 8.11 -11.70 -2.46
CA LEU A 222 8.66 -10.75 -1.48
C LEU A 222 10.02 -11.22 -0.93
N LYS A 223 10.20 -12.52 -0.67
CA LYS A 223 11.46 -13.09 -0.17
C LYS A 223 12.66 -12.72 -1.05
N ASP A 224 12.47 -12.67 -2.35
CA ASP A 224 13.53 -12.32 -3.30
C ASP A 224 13.89 -10.82 -3.30
N LEU A 225 12.99 -9.97 -2.81
CA LEU A 225 13.22 -8.51 -2.78
C LEU A 225 13.79 -8.03 -1.45
N LEU A 226 13.46 -8.72 -0.35
CA LEU A 226 13.80 -8.30 1.01
C LEU A 226 15.10 -8.95 1.54
N LYS A 227 15.62 -9.97 0.87
CA LYS A 227 16.94 -10.57 1.15
C LYS A 227 18.06 -9.86 0.40
#